data_f0f3ce14f6ca3a0b635eb8bc9255c958
#
_entry.id   f0f3ce14f6ca3a0b635eb8bc9255c958
#
_cell.length_a   1.000
_cell.length_b   1.000
_cell.length_c   1.000
_cell.angle_alpha   90.00
_cell.angle_beta   90.00
_cell.angle_gamma   90.00
#
_symmetry.space_group_name_H-M   'P 1'
#
loop_
_entity.id
_entity.type
_entity.pdbx_description
1 polymer ?
#
loop_
_entity_poly.entity_id
_entity_poly.type
_entity_poly.pdbx_seq_one_letter_code
_entity_poly.pdbx_strand_id
1 'polypeptide(L)'
;MIHPTAIVDRKARLAANVTVGPYTVIDGDVEVGEGTTIGAHNVITGRTKIGRDNRIFHFCSLGEANQDKKYKGEPTSVEIGDRNTIREYVSINRGTAQDVGVTRVANDNWIMAYVHIAHDVQLGDRTILANNATLAGHVHIGDWVVLGGFTGIHQFVHVGAHAMTAIAAVLVQDLPPYVMAAGNT
;
A
#
# COMPACT_ATOMS: atom_id res chain seq x y z
N MET A 1 14.47 3.55 -17.07
CA MET A 1 15.05 2.38 -17.79
C MET A 1 14.25 1.13 -17.43
N ILE A 2 13.77 0.38 -18.44
CA ILE A 2 13.00 -0.87 -18.22
C ILE A 2 13.91 -2.05 -18.53
N HIS A 3 14.03 -3.01 -17.59
CA HIS A 3 14.86 -4.20 -17.80
C HIS A 3 14.26 -5.08 -18.91
N PRO A 4 15.08 -5.69 -19.80
CA PRO A 4 14.58 -6.46 -20.94
C PRO A 4 13.69 -7.67 -20.59
N THR A 5 13.81 -8.21 -19.37
CA THR A 5 12.97 -9.32 -18.89
C THR A 5 11.72 -8.88 -18.16
N ALA A 6 11.49 -7.57 -17.99
CA ALA A 6 10.24 -7.07 -17.43
C ALA A 6 9.12 -7.21 -18.48
N ILE A 7 7.92 -7.56 -18.02
CA ILE A 7 6.72 -7.66 -18.85
C ILE A 7 5.86 -6.46 -18.54
N VAL A 8 5.86 -5.49 -19.46
CA VAL A 8 5.05 -4.26 -19.31
C VAL A 8 4.02 -4.22 -20.44
N ASP A 9 2.76 -4.16 -20.07
CA ASP A 9 1.67 -4.02 -21.05
C ASP A 9 1.82 -2.71 -21.83
N ARG A 10 1.51 -2.72 -23.12
CA ARG A 10 1.63 -1.55 -24.00
C ARG A 10 0.70 -0.39 -23.63
N LYS A 11 -0.35 -0.64 -22.88
CA LYS A 11 -1.30 0.37 -22.40
C LYS A 11 -0.85 1.01 -21.09
N ALA A 12 0.11 0.42 -20.38
CA ALA A 12 0.65 0.99 -19.13
C ALA A 12 1.31 2.35 -19.42
N ARG A 13 1.06 3.31 -18.55
CA ARG A 13 1.59 4.67 -18.67
C ARG A 13 2.71 4.89 -17.67
N LEU A 14 3.93 4.75 -18.13
CA LEU A 14 5.14 4.95 -17.32
C LEU A 14 5.80 6.26 -17.76
N ALA A 15 6.14 7.15 -16.82
CA ALA A 15 6.91 8.35 -17.11
C ALA A 15 8.31 7.99 -17.63
N ALA A 16 8.92 8.87 -18.40
CA ALA A 16 10.14 8.59 -19.17
C ALA A 16 11.34 8.15 -18.31
N ASN A 17 11.43 8.60 -17.07
CA ASN A 17 12.53 8.33 -16.13
C ASN A 17 12.21 7.25 -15.08
N VAL A 18 11.12 6.50 -15.25
CA VAL A 18 10.82 5.33 -14.42
C VAL A 18 11.82 4.22 -14.66
N THR A 19 12.23 3.54 -13.60
CA THR A 19 13.07 2.33 -13.71
C THR A 19 12.29 1.10 -13.28
N VAL A 20 12.41 0.00 -14.05
CA VAL A 20 11.73 -1.26 -13.77
C VAL A 20 12.75 -2.40 -13.80
N GLY A 21 12.84 -3.13 -12.68
CA GLY A 21 13.75 -4.25 -12.51
C GLY A 21 13.31 -5.53 -13.24
N PRO A 22 14.19 -6.54 -13.28
CA PRO A 22 13.95 -7.79 -13.99
C PRO A 22 12.72 -8.54 -13.46
N TYR A 23 12.04 -9.25 -14.38
CA TYR A 23 10.90 -10.13 -14.11
C TYR A 23 9.71 -9.46 -13.41
N THR A 24 9.63 -8.14 -13.43
CA THR A 24 8.47 -7.37 -12.96
C THR A 24 7.39 -7.39 -14.03
N VAL A 25 6.14 -7.58 -13.61
CA VAL A 25 4.95 -7.58 -14.47
C VAL A 25 4.12 -6.34 -14.15
N ILE A 26 3.75 -5.58 -15.19
CA ILE A 26 2.93 -4.36 -15.07
C ILE A 26 1.79 -4.44 -16.08
N ASP A 27 0.55 -4.41 -15.60
CA ASP A 27 -0.67 -4.45 -16.41
C ASP A 27 -1.00 -3.12 -17.10
N GLY A 28 -1.96 -3.19 -18.05
CA GLY A 28 -2.31 -2.08 -18.93
C GLY A 28 -3.00 -0.87 -18.26
N ASP A 29 -3.69 -1.08 -17.14
CA ASP A 29 -4.39 0.01 -16.43
C ASP A 29 -3.51 0.67 -15.35
N VAL A 30 -2.18 0.44 -15.39
CA VAL A 30 -1.21 0.98 -14.44
C VAL A 30 -0.61 2.29 -14.94
N GLU A 31 -0.53 3.27 -14.04
CA GLU A 31 0.17 4.54 -14.24
C GLU A 31 1.31 4.69 -13.23
N VAL A 32 2.50 5.11 -13.67
CA VAL A 32 3.65 5.34 -12.78
C VAL A 32 4.28 6.69 -13.08
N GLY A 33 4.36 7.53 -12.07
CA GLY A 33 4.93 8.88 -12.13
C GLY A 33 6.46 8.91 -12.17
N GLU A 34 6.97 10.09 -12.46
CA GLU A 34 8.41 10.36 -12.67
C GLU A 34 9.27 9.94 -11.47
N GLY A 35 10.52 9.57 -11.72
CA GLY A 35 11.51 9.26 -10.69
C GLY A 35 11.26 7.96 -9.91
N THR A 36 10.12 7.32 -10.11
CA THR A 36 9.77 6.07 -9.40
C THR A 36 10.66 4.92 -9.85
N THR A 37 11.16 4.16 -8.87
CA THR A 37 11.98 2.97 -9.09
C THR A 37 11.24 1.73 -8.62
N ILE A 38 11.15 0.72 -9.48
CA ILE A 38 10.47 -0.56 -9.22
C ILE A 38 11.52 -1.67 -9.28
N GLY A 39 11.68 -2.40 -8.20
CA GLY A 39 12.62 -3.52 -8.08
C GLY A 39 12.23 -4.72 -8.95
N ALA A 40 12.90 -5.84 -8.72
CA ALA A 40 12.67 -7.09 -9.44
C ALA A 40 11.43 -7.84 -8.94
N HIS A 41 10.84 -8.70 -9.79
CA HIS A 41 9.80 -9.66 -9.41
C HIS A 41 8.55 -9.02 -8.75
N ASN A 42 8.21 -7.80 -9.11
CA ASN A 42 6.96 -7.18 -8.68
C ASN A 42 5.81 -7.55 -9.60
N VAL A 43 4.59 -7.59 -9.06
CA VAL A 43 3.36 -7.65 -9.84
C VAL A 43 2.54 -6.40 -9.52
N ILE A 44 2.32 -5.57 -10.54
CA ILE A 44 1.52 -4.34 -10.44
C ILE A 44 0.37 -4.46 -11.43
N THR A 45 -0.85 -4.50 -10.92
CA THR A 45 -2.00 -4.88 -11.72
C THR A 45 -3.23 -4.01 -11.41
N GLY A 46 -4.30 -4.20 -12.17
CA GLY A 46 -5.55 -3.48 -12.02
C GLY A 46 -5.41 -1.98 -12.23
N ARG A 47 -6.42 -1.22 -11.84
CA ARG A 47 -6.40 0.24 -11.90
C ARG A 47 -5.49 0.81 -10.79
N THR A 48 -4.19 0.78 -11.02
CA THR A 48 -3.20 1.22 -10.04
C THR A 48 -2.47 2.47 -10.52
N LYS A 49 -2.54 3.54 -9.71
CA LYS A 49 -1.81 4.77 -9.95
C LYS A 49 -0.74 4.95 -8.89
N ILE A 50 0.51 5.10 -9.33
CA ILE A 50 1.67 5.33 -8.47
C ILE A 50 2.24 6.70 -8.83
N GLY A 51 2.42 7.56 -7.83
CA GLY A 51 2.96 8.90 -7.98
C GLY A 51 4.46 8.92 -8.29
N ARG A 52 5.11 10.02 -7.94
CA ARG A 52 6.52 10.30 -8.25
C ARG A 52 7.46 9.89 -7.14
N ASP A 53 8.71 9.63 -7.53
CA ASP A 53 9.84 9.43 -6.61
C ASP A 53 9.63 8.31 -5.59
N ASN A 54 8.77 7.33 -5.91
CA ASN A 54 8.58 6.15 -5.06
C ASN A 54 9.72 5.15 -5.23
N ARG A 55 10.06 4.44 -4.17
CA ARG A 55 11.01 3.34 -4.15
C ARG A 55 10.30 2.05 -3.80
N ILE A 56 10.03 1.20 -4.79
CA ILE A 56 9.35 -0.09 -4.61
C ILE A 56 10.41 -1.19 -4.71
N PHE A 57 10.58 -1.94 -3.64
CA PHE A 57 11.54 -3.04 -3.58
C PHE A 57 11.00 -4.26 -4.32
N HIS A 58 11.60 -5.41 -4.17
CA HIS A 58 11.27 -6.62 -4.91
C HIS A 58 10.13 -7.42 -4.26
N PHE A 59 9.48 -8.28 -5.05
CA PHE A 59 8.42 -9.21 -4.63
C PHE A 59 7.18 -8.54 -4.02
N CYS A 60 6.83 -7.33 -4.42
CA CYS A 60 5.59 -6.69 -4.00
C CYS A 60 4.43 -7.07 -4.93
N SER A 61 3.21 -7.10 -4.37
CA SER A 61 1.95 -7.26 -5.11
C SER A 61 1.11 -6.01 -4.90
N LEU A 62 0.99 -5.16 -5.91
CA LEU A 62 0.31 -3.87 -5.82
C LEU A 62 -0.89 -3.82 -6.77
N GLY A 63 -2.06 -3.54 -6.24
CA GLY A 63 -3.28 -3.40 -7.02
C GLY A 63 -3.99 -4.72 -7.36
N GLU A 64 -3.62 -5.82 -6.75
CA GLU A 64 -4.30 -7.10 -6.96
C GLU A 64 -5.76 -7.04 -6.44
N ALA A 65 -6.61 -7.91 -6.96
CA ALA A 65 -7.98 -8.08 -6.48
C ALA A 65 -7.99 -8.24 -4.96
N ASN A 66 -8.94 -7.58 -4.31
CA ASN A 66 -9.06 -7.71 -2.87
C ASN A 66 -9.51 -9.12 -2.45
N GLN A 67 -9.35 -9.44 -1.16
CA GLN A 67 -9.63 -10.76 -0.62
C GLN A 67 -11.06 -10.89 -0.04
N ASP A 68 -11.92 -9.89 -0.24
CA ASP A 68 -13.33 -9.98 0.18
C ASP A 68 -14.07 -10.96 -0.74
N LYS A 69 -14.70 -11.97 -0.15
CA LYS A 69 -15.49 -12.98 -0.89
C LYS A 69 -16.67 -12.39 -1.70
N LYS A 70 -17.07 -11.17 -1.38
CA LYS A 70 -18.14 -10.47 -2.11
C LYS A 70 -17.65 -9.82 -3.40
N TYR A 71 -16.34 -9.64 -3.56
CA TYR A 71 -15.76 -9.00 -4.73
C TYR A 71 -16.00 -9.84 -5.99
N LYS A 72 -16.52 -9.20 -7.03
CA LYS A 72 -16.87 -9.84 -8.31
C LYS A 72 -16.10 -9.27 -9.51
N GLY A 73 -15.02 -8.54 -9.25
CA GLY A 73 -14.23 -7.91 -10.31
C GLY A 73 -14.66 -6.49 -10.64
N GLU A 74 -15.31 -5.79 -9.72
CA GLU A 74 -15.72 -4.41 -9.88
C GLU A 74 -14.52 -3.50 -10.17
N PRO A 75 -14.73 -2.39 -10.91
CA PRO A 75 -13.65 -1.53 -11.38
C PRO A 75 -13.08 -0.60 -10.27
N THR A 76 -12.57 -1.19 -9.21
CA THR A 76 -11.96 -0.51 -8.07
C THR A 76 -10.46 -0.31 -8.30
N SER A 77 -9.81 0.50 -7.46
CA SER A 77 -8.46 0.99 -7.73
C SER A 77 -7.54 1.04 -6.50
N VAL A 78 -6.25 1.25 -6.77
CA VAL A 78 -5.23 1.64 -5.81
C VAL A 78 -4.63 2.97 -6.24
N GLU A 79 -4.46 3.89 -5.29
CA GLU A 79 -3.73 5.14 -5.48
C GLU A 79 -2.58 5.21 -4.47
N ILE A 80 -1.36 5.33 -4.98
CA ILE A 80 -0.14 5.51 -4.18
C ILE A 80 0.42 6.89 -4.54
N GLY A 81 0.59 7.75 -3.55
CA GLY A 81 1.14 9.09 -3.70
C GLY A 81 2.64 9.11 -4.01
N ASP A 82 3.32 10.14 -3.56
CA ASP A 82 4.70 10.43 -3.91
C ASP A 82 5.67 10.04 -2.78
N ARG A 83 6.94 9.78 -3.14
CA ARG A 83 8.08 9.61 -2.23
C ARG A 83 7.92 8.53 -1.15
N ASN A 84 7.09 7.53 -1.41
CA ASN A 84 6.97 6.38 -0.51
C ASN A 84 8.13 5.40 -0.71
N THR A 85 8.56 4.79 0.38
CA THR A 85 9.43 3.61 0.34
C THR A 85 8.61 2.37 0.70
N ILE A 86 8.46 1.48 -0.27
CA ILE A 86 7.70 0.22 -0.14
C ILE A 86 8.70 -0.92 -0.20
N ARG A 87 8.92 -1.57 0.94
CA ARG A 87 9.88 -2.66 1.08
C ARG A 87 9.32 -3.96 0.51
N GLU A 88 10.15 -4.96 0.49
CA GLU A 88 9.89 -6.26 -0.12
C GLU A 88 8.71 -7.00 0.51
N TYR A 89 8.02 -7.79 -0.32
CA TYR A 89 6.86 -8.62 0.05
C TYR A 89 5.64 -7.83 0.57
N VAL A 90 5.56 -6.54 0.28
CA VAL A 90 4.37 -5.74 0.60
C VAL A 90 3.23 -6.10 -0.35
N SER A 91 2.01 -6.22 0.19
CA SER A 91 0.80 -6.38 -0.60
C SER A 91 -0.19 -5.24 -0.35
N ILE A 92 -0.73 -4.66 -1.43
CA ILE A 92 -1.74 -3.60 -1.39
C ILE A 92 -2.87 -4.01 -2.33
N ASN A 93 -4.05 -4.27 -1.78
CA ASN A 93 -5.21 -4.66 -2.57
C ASN A 93 -6.06 -3.45 -2.96
N ARG A 94 -6.72 -3.53 -4.12
CA ARG A 94 -7.67 -2.49 -4.56
C ARG A 94 -8.96 -2.51 -3.73
N GLY A 95 -9.69 -1.40 -3.74
CA GLY A 95 -10.90 -1.19 -2.96
C GLY A 95 -12.07 -2.11 -3.34
N THR A 96 -13.21 -1.89 -2.71
CA THR A 96 -14.47 -2.60 -2.97
C THR A 96 -15.55 -1.64 -3.46
N ALA A 97 -16.54 -2.13 -4.18
CA ALA A 97 -17.68 -1.32 -4.64
C ALA A 97 -18.65 -0.96 -3.50
N GLN A 98 -18.51 -1.56 -2.35
CA GLN A 98 -19.36 -1.33 -1.18
C GLN A 98 -18.95 -0.12 -0.35
N ASP A 99 -17.76 0.44 -0.60
CA ASP A 99 -17.22 1.62 0.07
C ASP A 99 -16.66 2.60 -0.96
N VAL A 100 -15.56 3.28 -0.65
CA VAL A 100 -14.96 4.31 -1.52
C VAL A 100 -14.41 3.77 -2.84
N GLY A 101 -14.25 2.46 -2.97
CA GLY A 101 -13.77 1.82 -4.20
C GLY A 101 -12.28 2.03 -4.48
N VAL A 102 -11.54 2.62 -3.54
CA VAL A 102 -10.13 2.92 -3.72
C VAL A 102 -9.36 2.74 -2.42
N THR A 103 -8.25 2.00 -2.48
CA THR A 103 -7.25 1.96 -1.42
C THR A 103 -6.23 3.05 -1.68
N ARG A 104 -5.97 3.91 -0.69
CA ARG A 104 -5.04 5.03 -0.80
C ARG A 104 -3.86 4.90 0.14
N VAL A 105 -2.69 5.16 -0.40
CA VAL A 105 -1.44 5.39 0.32
C VAL A 105 -0.99 6.81 -0.03
N ALA A 106 -0.95 7.72 0.93
CA ALA A 106 -0.58 9.10 0.66
C ALA A 106 0.95 9.24 0.43
N ASN A 107 1.62 10.22 0.98
CA ASN A 107 2.99 10.56 0.61
C ASN A 107 3.99 10.32 1.74
N ASP A 108 5.28 10.19 1.37
CA ASP A 108 6.41 10.15 2.33
C ASP A 108 6.34 9.00 3.34
N ASN A 109 5.65 7.91 3.01
CA ASN A 109 5.46 6.78 3.91
C ASN A 109 6.66 5.79 3.85
N TRP A 110 6.98 5.18 4.99
CA TRP A 110 7.96 4.12 5.12
C TRP A 110 7.25 2.80 5.45
N ILE A 111 7.05 1.96 4.44
CA ILE A 111 6.30 0.70 4.54
C ILE A 111 7.32 -0.44 4.50
N MET A 112 7.53 -1.08 5.66
CA MET A 112 8.52 -2.12 5.81
C MET A 112 8.05 -3.47 5.25
N ALA A 113 8.95 -4.44 5.24
CA ALA A 113 8.70 -5.73 4.61
C ALA A 113 7.52 -6.50 5.22
N TYR A 114 6.80 -7.22 4.35
CA TYR A 114 5.63 -8.05 4.69
C TYR A 114 4.42 -7.28 5.21
N VAL A 115 4.36 -5.96 5.07
CA VAL A 115 3.15 -5.19 5.40
C VAL A 115 2.02 -5.56 4.43
N HIS A 116 0.82 -5.73 4.98
CA HIS A 116 -0.41 -5.90 4.20
C HIS A 116 -1.35 -4.71 4.38
N ILE A 117 -1.76 -4.13 3.26
CA ILE A 117 -2.77 -3.05 3.19
C ILE A 117 -3.97 -3.60 2.42
N ALA A 118 -5.06 -3.89 3.15
CA ALA A 118 -6.28 -4.42 2.56
C ALA A 118 -7.07 -3.35 1.79
N HIS A 119 -8.19 -3.76 1.24
CA HIS A 119 -9.09 -2.92 0.46
C HIS A 119 -9.64 -1.72 1.24
N ASP A 120 -9.85 -0.62 0.55
CA ASP A 120 -10.47 0.62 1.07
C ASP A 120 -9.71 1.28 2.23
N VAL A 121 -8.48 0.84 2.53
CA VAL A 121 -7.61 1.49 3.52
C VAL A 121 -7.26 2.90 3.03
N GLN A 122 -7.31 3.86 3.94
CA GLN A 122 -6.89 5.24 3.71
C GLN A 122 -5.68 5.54 4.62
N LEU A 123 -4.48 5.50 4.05
CA LEU A 123 -3.21 5.75 4.75
C LEU A 123 -2.76 7.19 4.51
N GLY A 124 -2.57 7.94 5.58
CA GLY A 124 -2.10 9.33 5.56
C GLY A 124 -0.62 9.50 5.17
N ASP A 125 -0.12 10.69 5.38
CA ASP A 125 1.26 11.08 5.06
C ASP A 125 2.25 10.71 6.18
N ARG A 126 3.50 10.46 5.79
CA ARG A 126 4.66 10.34 6.71
C ARG A 126 4.48 9.28 7.79
N THR A 127 3.81 8.20 7.47
CA THR A 127 3.61 7.07 8.39
C THR A 127 4.79 6.09 8.33
N ILE A 128 4.98 5.34 9.40
CA ILE A 128 5.91 4.22 9.47
C ILE A 128 5.13 2.96 9.81
N LEU A 129 5.09 2.01 8.89
CA LEU A 129 4.50 0.70 9.11
C LEU A 129 5.64 -0.31 9.23
N ALA A 130 5.90 -0.77 10.46
CA ALA A 130 6.97 -1.73 10.69
C ALA A 130 6.61 -3.14 10.17
N ASN A 131 7.60 -4.02 10.11
CA ASN A 131 7.48 -5.35 9.50
C ASN A 131 6.24 -6.10 9.96
N ASN A 132 5.53 -6.71 9.01
CA ASN A 132 4.32 -7.52 9.23
C ASN A 132 3.12 -6.74 9.82
N ALA A 133 3.13 -5.42 9.84
CA ALA A 133 1.91 -4.68 10.19
C ALA A 133 0.81 -5.00 9.17
N THR A 134 -0.40 -5.25 9.66
CA THR A 134 -1.54 -5.68 8.83
C THR A 134 -2.72 -4.76 9.09
N LEU A 135 -3.15 -4.09 8.02
CA LEU A 135 -4.33 -3.22 8.02
C LEU A 135 -5.48 -3.99 7.34
N ALA A 136 -6.52 -4.30 8.08
CA ALA A 136 -7.73 -4.90 7.52
C ALA A 136 -8.51 -3.87 6.68
N GLY A 137 -9.56 -4.32 6.00
CA GLY A 137 -10.35 -3.43 5.12
C GLY A 137 -10.94 -2.23 5.85
N HIS A 138 -11.07 -1.11 5.12
CA HIS A 138 -11.69 0.14 5.60
C HIS A 138 -10.98 0.83 6.77
N VAL A 139 -9.73 0.48 7.06
CA VAL A 139 -8.92 1.13 8.10
C VAL A 139 -8.49 2.52 7.64
N HIS A 140 -8.57 3.49 8.55
CA HIS A 140 -8.07 4.84 8.34
C HIS A 140 -6.87 5.12 9.24
N ILE A 141 -5.75 5.51 8.66
CA ILE A 141 -4.52 5.85 9.39
C ILE A 141 -4.22 7.33 9.15
N GLY A 142 -4.16 8.09 10.21
CA GLY A 142 -3.79 9.52 10.16
C GLY A 142 -2.30 9.73 9.87
N ASP A 143 -1.94 10.99 9.66
CA ASP A 143 -0.55 11.38 9.37
C ASP A 143 0.38 11.10 10.55
N TRP A 144 1.65 10.81 10.26
CA TRP A 144 2.70 10.61 11.26
C TRP A 144 2.48 9.44 12.22
N VAL A 145 1.58 8.52 11.88
CA VAL A 145 1.37 7.31 12.69
C VAL A 145 2.56 6.37 12.55
N VAL A 146 2.94 5.75 13.68
CA VAL A 146 3.97 4.70 13.72
C VAL A 146 3.35 3.40 14.19
N LEU A 147 3.27 2.40 13.33
CA LEU A 147 2.82 1.06 13.70
C LEU A 147 4.02 0.16 13.97
N GLY A 148 4.09 -0.37 15.20
CA GLY A 148 5.09 -1.37 15.58
C GLY A 148 4.96 -2.66 14.77
N GLY A 149 6.03 -3.45 14.70
CA GLY A 149 6.02 -4.71 13.97
C GLY A 149 4.92 -5.65 14.45
N PHE A 150 4.33 -6.42 13.54
CA PHE A 150 3.22 -7.34 13.81
C PHE A 150 1.96 -6.68 14.38
N THR A 151 1.81 -5.36 14.26
CA THR A 151 0.55 -4.70 14.62
C THR A 151 -0.56 -5.18 13.70
N GLY A 152 -1.67 -5.67 14.29
CA GLY A 152 -2.89 -5.99 13.57
C GLY A 152 -3.98 -4.95 13.85
N ILE A 153 -4.58 -4.39 12.80
CA ILE A 153 -5.67 -3.41 12.93
C ILE A 153 -6.93 -4.00 12.33
N HIS A 154 -7.97 -4.12 13.17
CA HIS A 154 -9.28 -4.63 12.77
C HIS A 154 -9.95 -3.69 11.75
N GLN A 155 -10.81 -4.25 10.90
CA GLN A 155 -11.54 -3.47 9.90
C GLN A 155 -12.34 -2.31 10.51
N PHE A 156 -12.44 -1.21 9.75
CA PHE A 156 -13.12 0.04 10.11
C PHE A 156 -12.50 0.84 11.26
N VAL A 157 -11.39 0.42 11.82
CA VAL A 157 -10.70 1.16 12.88
C VAL A 157 -10.04 2.43 12.32
N HIS A 158 -10.14 3.53 13.08
CA HIS A 158 -9.47 4.79 12.80
C HIS A 158 -8.30 4.98 13.78
N VAL A 159 -7.11 5.23 13.24
CA VAL A 159 -5.92 5.58 14.02
C VAL A 159 -5.61 7.04 13.81
N GLY A 160 -5.73 7.85 14.87
CA GLY A 160 -5.51 9.29 14.83
C GLY A 160 -4.05 9.67 14.55
N ALA A 161 -3.85 10.87 14.01
CA ALA A 161 -2.52 11.37 13.65
C ALA A 161 -1.55 11.37 14.84
N HIS A 162 -0.27 11.10 14.59
CA HIS A 162 0.78 10.99 15.61
C HIS A 162 0.59 9.89 16.65
N ALA A 163 -0.37 8.98 16.44
CA ALA A 163 -0.52 7.82 17.32
C ALA A 163 0.57 6.78 17.03
N MET A 164 0.81 5.92 17.99
CA MET A 164 1.83 4.87 17.88
C MET A 164 1.31 3.54 18.44
N THR A 165 1.75 2.42 17.87
CA THR A 165 1.54 1.11 18.47
C THR A 165 2.87 0.46 18.85
N ALA A 166 2.88 -0.28 19.96
CA ALA A 166 3.99 -1.16 20.29
C ALA A 166 4.02 -2.39 19.37
N ILE A 167 5.10 -3.15 19.41
CA ILE A 167 5.19 -4.44 18.69
C ILE A 167 4.06 -5.38 19.11
N ALA A 168 3.48 -6.10 18.14
CA ALA A 168 2.40 -7.07 18.30
C ALA A 168 1.13 -6.52 18.96
N ALA A 169 0.89 -5.21 18.87
CA ALA A 169 -0.38 -4.63 19.32
C ALA A 169 -1.52 -5.05 18.39
N VAL A 170 -2.69 -5.29 18.95
CA VAL A 170 -3.92 -5.57 18.20
C VAL A 170 -4.96 -4.49 18.53
N LEU A 171 -5.32 -3.68 17.53
CA LEU A 171 -6.34 -2.66 17.67
C LEU A 171 -7.69 -3.18 17.16
N VAL A 172 -8.68 -3.23 18.04
CA VAL A 172 -10.07 -3.60 17.71
C VAL A 172 -11.04 -2.43 17.86
N GLN A 173 -10.53 -1.27 18.25
CA GLN A 173 -11.25 -0.01 18.38
C GLN A 173 -10.36 1.16 17.96
N ASP A 174 -10.96 2.33 17.77
CA ASP A 174 -10.26 3.54 17.35
C ASP A 174 -9.17 3.95 18.34
N LEU A 175 -8.06 4.43 17.82
CA LEU A 175 -6.95 4.98 18.61
C LEU A 175 -6.90 6.51 18.43
N PRO A 176 -7.12 7.31 19.49
CA PRO A 176 -7.06 8.76 19.40
C PRO A 176 -5.68 9.29 18.97
N PRO A 177 -5.60 10.52 18.42
CA PRO A 177 -4.32 11.15 18.10
C PRO A 177 -3.40 11.26 19.32
N TYR A 178 -2.09 11.18 19.08
CA TYR A 178 -1.02 11.33 20.09
C TYR A 178 -1.06 10.28 21.22
N VAL A 179 -1.72 9.16 21.01
CA VAL A 179 -1.81 8.07 22.00
C VAL A 179 -0.93 6.90 21.57
N MET A 180 -0.33 6.23 22.52
CA MET A 180 0.38 4.96 22.32
C MET A 180 -0.45 3.79 22.85
N ALA A 181 -0.67 2.78 22.00
CA ALA A 181 -1.31 1.53 22.36
C ALA A 181 -0.30 0.39 22.44
N ALA A 182 -0.49 -0.53 23.40
CA ALA A 182 0.31 -1.72 23.57
C ALA A 182 -0.55 -2.91 23.95
N GLY A 183 -0.24 -4.09 23.42
CA GLY A 183 -1.02 -5.30 23.67
C GLY A 183 -2.33 -5.36 22.89
N ASN A 184 -3.32 -6.04 23.44
CA ASN A 184 -4.66 -6.15 22.86
C ASN A 184 -5.55 -5.08 23.49
N THR A 185 -6.02 -4.13 22.69
CA THR A 185 -6.86 -3.01 23.14
C THR A 185 -8.16 -2.98 22.37
#